data_34e8e1aa71bf0887e868faec4d07309d
#
_entry.id   34e8e1aa71bf0887e868faec4d07309d
#
_cell.length_a   1.000
_cell.length_b   1.000
_cell.length_c   1.000
_cell.angle_alpha   90.00
_cell.angle_beta   90.00
_cell.angle_gamma   90.00
#
_symmetry.space_group_name_H-M   'P 1'
#
loop_
_entity.id
_entity.type
_entity.pdbx_description
1 polymer ?
#
loop_
_entity_poly.entity_id
_entity_poly.type
_entity_poly.pdbx_seq_one_letter_code
_entity_poly.pdbx_strand_id
1 'polypeptide(L)'
;MTIILAQFQLIAPRPAPLPEPPLLESLLFERPFLLPIILVILGIVLFMALRRLDHPRAALAALIIAPALGLAAHLTSRTITTPRETVANLTRSLISAATAADTATLAPLLRSDLLLTIPPSGPSLSRQALLDRLPTDMSGPYRLRSHTIGTLAATLDGPDTARSQVQLTVVPETTGFPLESWWLITWTRDSTNSWSARQITAQHIDGLSSSR
;
A
#
# COMPACT_ATOMS: atom_id res chain seq x y z
N MET A 1 6.18 36.25 35.73
CA MET A 1 6.54 34.83 35.93
C MET A 1 5.67 34.00 35.01
N THR A 2 6.14 33.83 33.75
CA THR A 2 5.37 33.25 32.65
C THR A 2 5.62 31.76 32.66
N ILE A 3 4.63 30.98 33.02
CA ILE A 3 4.67 29.53 33.00
C ILE A 3 4.56 29.11 31.53
N ILE A 4 5.68 28.72 30.95
CA ILE A 4 5.73 27.98 29.66
C ILE A 4 5.17 26.59 29.95
N LEU A 5 3.88 26.43 29.73
CA LEU A 5 3.28 25.10 29.60
C LEU A 5 3.81 24.50 28.29
N ALA A 6 4.87 23.72 28.41
CA ALA A 6 5.28 22.78 27.38
C ALA A 6 4.11 21.81 27.17
N GLN A 7 3.29 22.08 26.18
CA GLN A 7 2.34 21.08 25.69
C GLN A 7 3.15 19.93 25.10
N PHE A 8 3.38 18.92 25.92
CA PHE A 8 3.72 17.60 25.42
C PHE A 8 2.52 17.17 24.57
N GLN A 9 2.60 17.41 23.25
CA GLN A 9 1.75 16.73 22.31
C GLN A 9 2.03 15.24 22.52
N LEU A 10 1.14 14.56 23.19
CA LEU A 10 1.08 13.11 23.22
C LEU A 10 0.85 12.69 21.77
N ILE A 11 1.94 12.42 21.06
CA ILE A 11 1.90 11.82 19.72
C ILE A 11 1.16 10.51 19.92
N ALA A 12 -0.06 10.44 19.44
CA ALA A 12 -0.81 9.19 19.48
C ALA A 12 0.04 8.10 18.80
N PRO A 13 0.14 6.91 19.43
CA PRO A 13 1.00 5.86 18.91
C PRO A 13 0.59 5.53 17.48
N ARG A 14 1.57 5.41 16.60
CA ARG A 14 1.34 4.98 15.22
C ARG A 14 0.61 3.64 15.23
N PRO A 15 -0.33 3.43 14.31
CA PRO A 15 -1.04 2.15 14.25
C PRO A 15 -0.05 1.00 13.98
N ALA A 16 -0.35 -0.18 14.53
CA ALA A 16 0.45 -1.36 14.28
C ALA A 16 0.53 -1.67 12.79
N PRO A 17 1.72 -2.00 12.25
CA PRO A 17 1.85 -2.35 10.85
C PRO A 17 1.06 -3.63 10.53
N LEU A 18 0.62 -3.74 9.28
CA LEU A 18 -0.01 -4.97 8.78
C LEU A 18 1.01 -6.14 8.80
N PRO A 19 0.52 -7.38 8.92
CA PRO A 19 1.37 -8.57 8.86
C PRO A 19 2.20 -8.58 7.56
N GLU A 20 3.48 -8.91 7.69
CA GLU A 20 4.36 -9.08 6.53
C GLU A 20 3.97 -10.34 5.73
N PRO A 21 4.18 -10.32 4.40
CA PRO A 21 3.89 -11.46 3.56
C PRO A 21 4.83 -12.64 3.90
N PRO A 22 4.46 -13.87 3.52
CA PRO A 22 5.36 -15.01 3.57
C PRO A 22 6.66 -14.72 2.80
N LEU A 23 7.81 -15.13 3.36
CA LEU A 23 9.13 -14.83 2.81
C LEU A 23 9.28 -15.22 1.34
N LEU A 24 8.67 -16.32 0.91
CA LEU A 24 8.72 -16.77 -0.49
C LEU A 24 8.02 -15.82 -1.44
N GLU A 25 6.84 -15.30 -1.06
CA GLU A 25 6.12 -14.31 -1.88
C GLU A 25 6.90 -13.00 -1.97
N SER A 26 7.48 -12.54 -0.87
CA SER A 26 8.25 -11.31 -0.85
C SER A 26 9.52 -11.40 -1.68
N LEU A 27 10.21 -12.56 -1.68
CA LEU A 27 11.41 -12.79 -2.49
C LEU A 27 11.12 -12.90 -3.98
N LEU A 28 10.00 -13.56 -4.34
CA LEU A 28 9.66 -13.81 -5.74
C LEU A 28 9.05 -12.58 -6.43
N PHE A 29 8.18 -11.83 -5.74
CA PHE A 29 7.35 -10.81 -6.36
C PHE A 29 7.64 -9.40 -5.88
N GLU A 30 7.99 -9.20 -4.59
CA GLU A 30 8.23 -7.83 -4.06
C GLU A 30 9.66 -7.33 -4.28
N ARG A 31 10.61 -8.24 -4.40
CA ARG A 31 12.04 -7.91 -4.64
C ARG A 31 12.54 -8.57 -5.92
N PRO A 32 12.09 -8.13 -7.09
CA PRO A 32 12.33 -8.79 -8.37
C PRO A 32 13.81 -8.95 -8.76
N PHE A 33 14.71 -8.22 -8.10
CA PHE A 33 16.15 -8.31 -8.32
C PHE A 33 16.87 -9.32 -7.42
N LEU A 34 16.29 -9.72 -6.27
CA LEU A 34 17.00 -10.62 -5.34
C LEU A 34 17.14 -12.02 -5.91
N LEU A 35 16.10 -12.58 -6.48
CA LEU A 35 16.13 -13.93 -7.05
C LEU A 35 17.15 -14.06 -8.19
N PRO A 36 17.19 -13.16 -9.20
CA PRO A 36 18.24 -13.15 -10.21
C PRO A 36 19.65 -13.07 -9.62
N ILE A 37 19.88 -12.20 -8.64
CA ILE A 37 21.20 -12.04 -8.01
C ILE A 37 21.61 -13.35 -7.31
N ILE A 38 20.71 -13.96 -6.54
CA ILE A 38 20.97 -15.25 -5.86
C ILE A 38 21.33 -16.34 -6.89
N LEU A 39 20.58 -16.43 -8.00
CA LEU A 39 20.83 -17.42 -9.04
C LEU A 39 22.16 -17.17 -9.75
N VAL A 40 22.57 -15.94 -10.00
CA VAL A 40 23.89 -15.63 -10.55
C VAL A 40 25.00 -16.06 -9.59
N ILE A 41 24.88 -15.73 -8.31
CA ILE A 41 25.87 -16.13 -7.29
C ILE A 41 25.95 -17.67 -7.21
N LEU A 42 24.79 -18.33 -7.18
CA LEU A 42 24.73 -19.80 -7.17
C LEU A 42 25.38 -20.41 -8.41
N GLY A 43 25.14 -19.82 -9.60
CA GLY A 43 25.79 -20.25 -10.85
C GLY A 43 27.30 -20.16 -10.79
N ILE A 44 27.85 -19.05 -10.23
CA ILE A 44 29.30 -18.87 -10.06
C ILE A 44 29.88 -19.89 -9.08
N VAL A 45 29.21 -20.10 -7.94
CA VAL A 45 29.65 -21.08 -6.93
C VAL A 45 29.66 -22.50 -7.51
N LEU A 46 28.58 -22.85 -8.23
CA LEU A 46 28.45 -24.16 -8.86
C LEU A 46 29.51 -24.36 -9.97
N PHE A 47 29.76 -23.32 -10.77
CA PHE A 47 30.85 -23.31 -11.76
C PHE A 47 32.19 -23.62 -11.11
N MET A 48 32.54 -22.94 -10.02
CA MET A 48 33.82 -23.16 -9.33
C MET A 48 33.92 -24.55 -8.72
N ALA A 49 32.83 -25.08 -8.14
CA ALA A 49 32.78 -26.39 -7.56
C ALA A 49 32.92 -27.50 -8.64
N LEU A 50 32.18 -27.41 -9.73
CA LEU A 50 32.23 -28.39 -10.82
C LEU A 50 33.55 -28.36 -11.57
N ARG A 51 34.18 -27.19 -11.69
CA ARG A 51 35.52 -27.08 -12.29
C ARG A 51 36.60 -27.79 -11.45
N ARG A 52 36.47 -27.73 -10.10
CA ARG A 52 37.37 -28.47 -9.18
C ARG A 52 37.19 -29.99 -9.24
N LEU A 53 36.00 -30.47 -9.67
CA LEU A 53 35.67 -31.88 -9.84
C LEU A 53 35.96 -32.41 -11.26
N ASP A 54 36.73 -31.66 -12.07
CA ASP A 54 37.07 -31.99 -13.45
C ASP A 54 35.87 -32.22 -14.39
N HIS A 55 34.76 -31.49 -14.13
CA HIS A 55 33.59 -31.48 -15.00
C HIS A 55 33.41 -30.15 -15.76
N PRO A 56 34.29 -29.77 -16.72
CA PRO A 56 34.30 -28.45 -17.33
C PRO A 56 33.03 -28.14 -18.15
N ARG A 57 32.42 -29.13 -18.79
CA ARG A 57 31.18 -28.97 -19.57
C ARG A 57 29.98 -28.63 -18.66
N ALA A 58 29.86 -29.34 -17.53
CA ALA A 58 28.82 -29.08 -16.56
C ALA A 58 29.02 -27.73 -15.86
N ALA A 59 30.26 -27.32 -15.61
CA ALA A 59 30.58 -26.03 -15.08
C ALA A 59 30.12 -24.90 -16.02
N LEU A 60 30.46 -24.99 -17.32
CA LEU A 60 29.98 -23.98 -18.29
C LEU A 60 28.44 -23.96 -18.40
N ALA A 61 27.80 -25.08 -18.38
CA ALA A 61 26.35 -25.18 -18.39
C ALA A 61 25.74 -24.48 -17.17
N ALA A 62 26.25 -24.66 -15.95
CA ALA A 62 25.80 -24.00 -14.74
C ALA A 62 25.97 -22.48 -14.83
N LEU A 63 27.07 -22.00 -15.39
CA LEU A 63 27.33 -20.57 -15.55
C LEU A 63 26.36 -19.87 -16.52
N ILE A 64 25.82 -20.60 -17.49
CA ILE A 64 24.86 -20.04 -18.47
C ILE A 64 23.41 -20.22 -17.99
N ILE A 65 23.08 -21.42 -17.52
CA ILE A 65 21.68 -21.76 -17.16
C ILE A 65 21.19 -20.96 -15.95
N ALA A 66 22.01 -20.79 -14.92
CA ALA A 66 21.58 -20.11 -13.71
C ALA A 66 21.24 -18.61 -13.96
N PRO A 67 22.05 -17.81 -14.67
CA PRO A 67 21.67 -16.45 -15.05
C PRO A 67 20.47 -16.41 -16.00
N ALA A 68 20.36 -17.36 -16.95
CA ALA A 68 19.22 -17.44 -17.87
C ALA A 68 17.90 -17.68 -17.12
N LEU A 69 17.89 -18.57 -16.14
CA LEU A 69 16.74 -18.79 -15.26
C LEU A 69 16.44 -17.55 -14.41
N GLY A 70 17.44 -16.86 -13.92
CA GLY A 70 17.29 -15.59 -13.20
C GLY A 70 16.63 -14.53 -14.05
N LEU A 71 17.07 -14.40 -15.31
CA LEU A 71 16.48 -13.45 -16.26
C LEU A 71 15.03 -13.84 -16.60
N ALA A 72 14.77 -15.10 -16.86
CA ALA A 72 13.43 -15.59 -17.14
C ALA A 72 12.47 -15.31 -15.96
N ALA A 73 12.89 -15.63 -14.73
CA ALA A 73 12.12 -15.33 -13.52
C ALA A 73 11.85 -13.83 -13.37
N HIS A 74 12.85 -12.98 -13.65
CA HIS A 74 12.69 -11.52 -13.60
C HIS A 74 11.70 -11.00 -14.65
N LEU A 75 11.77 -11.50 -15.88
CA LEU A 75 10.82 -11.11 -16.92
C LEU A 75 9.40 -11.55 -16.57
N THR A 76 9.23 -12.76 -16.06
CA THR A 76 7.93 -13.31 -15.64
C THR A 76 7.35 -12.50 -14.46
N SER A 77 8.18 -12.14 -13.47
CA SER A 77 7.71 -11.35 -12.32
C SER A 77 7.18 -9.97 -12.70
N ARG A 78 7.65 -9.37 -13.80
CA ARG A 78 7.15 -8.09 -14.31
C ARG A 78 5.78 -8.16 -14.99
N THR A 79 5.40 -9.34 -15.47
CA THR A 79 4.14 -9.54 -16.19
C THR A 79 3.00 -10.01 -15.30
N ILE A 80 3.31 -10.52 -14.11
CA ILE A 80 2.33 -11.04 -13.16
C ILE A 80 2.10 -9.99 -12.09
N THR A 81 0.95 -9.31 -12.15
CA THR A 81 0.49 -8.45 -11.05
C THR A 81 -0.13 -9.31 -9.97
N THR A 82 0.45 -9.32 -8.79
CA THR A 82 -0.12 -10.06 -7.66
C THR A 82 -1.41 -9.39 -7.16
N PRO A 83 -2.36 -10.15 -6.57
CA PRO A 83 -3.55 -9.56 -5.96
C PRO A 83 -3.22 -8.47 -4.92
N ARG A 84 -2.10 -8.62 -4.22
CA ARG A 84 -1.60 -7.65 -3.26
C ARG A 84 -1.16 -6.33 -3.92
N GLU A 85 -0.41 -6.41 -5.03
CA GLU A 85 -0.04 -5.24 -5.82
C GLU A 85 -1.27 -4.57 -6.43
N THR A 86 -2.24 -5.37 -6.89
CA THR A 86 -3.52 -4.86 -7.37
C THR A 86 -4.20 -4.01 -6.30
N VAL A 87 -4.33 -4.52 -5.07
CA VAL A 87 -4.93 -3.80 -3.94
C VAL A 87 -4.12 -2.54 -3.60
N ALA A 88 -2.79 -2.61 -3.61
CA ALA A 88 -1.94 -1.45 -3.37
C ALA A 88 -2.14 -0.37 -4.47
N ASN A 89 -2.25 -0.76 -5.73
CA ASN A 89 -2.51 0.16 -6.84
C ASN A 89 -3.91 0.77 -6.77
N LEU A 90 -4.93 -0.03 -6.44
CA LEU A 90 -6.29 0.46 -6.21
C LEU A 90 -6.35 1.43 -5.04
N THR A 91 -5.57 1.20 -3.98
CA THR A 91 -5.46 2.15 -2.86
C THR A 91 -4.89 3.49 -3.31
N ARG A 92 -3.85 3.49 -4.14
CA ARG A 92 -3.30 4.73 -4.72
C ARG A 92 -4.33 5.45 -5.60
N SER A 93 -5.03 4.70 -6.46
CA SER A 93 -6.07 5.25 -7.32
C SER A 93 -7.23 5.83 -6.51
N LEU A 94 -7.65 5.16 -5.44
CA LEU A 94 -8.70 5.63 -4.52
C LEU A 94 -8.29 6.96 -3.87
N ILE A 95 -7.07 7.05 -3.33
CA ILE A 95 -6.57 8.28 -2.71
C ILE A 95 -6.46 9.40 -3.74
N SER A 96 -5.90 9.12 -4.92
CA SER A 96 -5.78 10.11 -5.98
C SER A 96 -7.14 10.64 -6.44
N ALA A 97 -8.12 9.77 -6.65
CA ALA A 97 -9.47 10.16 -7.01
C ALA A 97 -10.17 10.95 -5.90
N ALA A 98 -10.02 10.52 -4.63
CA ALA A 98 -10.58 11.23 -3.49
C ALA A 98 -9.99 12.63 -3.31
N THR A 99 -8.66 12.78 -3.39
CA THR A 99 -7.98 14.07 -3.25
C THR A 99 -8.23 15.03 -4.42
N ALA A 100 -8.51 14.48 -5.62
CA ALA A 100 -8.91 15.26 -6.79
C ALA A 100 -10.43 15.53 -6.87
N ALA A 101 -11.22 15.02 -5.92
CA ALA A 101 -12.69 15.04 -5.95
C ALA A 101 -13.29 14.41 -7.22
N ASP A 102 -12.56 13.48 -7.84
CA ASP A 102 -13.01 12.76 -9.03
C ASP A 102 -13.97 11.62 -8.62
N THR A 103 -15.23 11.96 -8.50
CA THR A 103 -16.27 11.00 -8.13
C THR A 103 -16.53 9.94 -9.19
N ALA A 104 -16.24 10.24 -10.47
CA ALA A 104 -16.41 9.28 -11.56
C ALA A 104 -15.42 8.12 -11.45
N THR A 105 -14.15 8.42 -11.18
CA THR A 105 -13.11 7.41 -10.94
C THR A 105 -13.27 6.75 -9.56
N LEU A 106 -13.75 7.48 -8.56
CA LEU A 106 -13.92 6.97 -7.20
C LEU A 106 -15.08 5.98 -7.08
N ALA A 107 -16.21 6.26 -7.71
CA ALA A 107 -17.43 5.48 -7.56
C ALA A 107 -17.28 3.98 -7.84
N PRO A 108 -16.60 3.51 -8.90
CA PRO A 108 -16.41 2.08 -9.15
C PRO A 108 -15.48 1.40 -8.13
N LEU A 109 -14.60 2.16 -7.46
CA LEU A 109 -13.69 1.64 -6.43
C LEU A 109 -14.39 1.39 -5.09
N LEU A 110 -15.57 1.96 -4.90
CA LEU A 110 -16.35 1.89 -3.67
C LEU A 110 -17.53 0.93 -3.81
N ARG A 111 -17.62 0.01 -2.89
CA ARG A 111 -18.74 -0.92 -2.82
C ARG A 111 -20.03 -0.19 -2.40
N SER A 112 -21.20 -0.72 -2.79
CA SER A 112 -22.50 -0.11 -2.47
C SER A 112 -22.78 -0.04 -0.96
N ASP A 113 -22.28 -1.02 -0.20
CA ASP A 113 -22.38 -1.11 1.26
C ASP A 113 -21.17 -0.51 2.00
N LEU A 114 -20.39 0.39 1.34
CA LEU A 114 -19.25 1.06 1.96
C LEU A 114 -19.62 1.75 3.25
N LEU A 115 -18.74 1.59 4.25
CA LEU A 115 -18.73 2.36 5.48
C LEU A 115 -17.39 3.11 5.65
N LEU A 116 -17.45 4.43 5.67
CA LEU A 116 -16.32 5.29 6.04
C LEU A 116 -16.48 5.71 7.49
N THR A 117 -15.49 5.38 8.33
CA THR A 117 -15.51 5.70 9.77
C THR A 117 -14.32 6.56 10.15
N ILE A 118 -14.59 7.67 10.83
CA ILE A 118 -13.56 8.58 11.38
C ILE A 118 -13.74 8.61 12.90
N PRO A 119 -12.91 7.89 13.69
CA PRO A 119 -12.93 7.97 15.14
C PRO A 119 -12.51 9.35 15.67
N PRO A 120 -12.86 9.76 16.93
CA PRO A 120 -13.54 8.94 17.95
C PRO A 120 -15.07 8.99 17.90
N SER A 121 -15.70 9.91 17.22
CA SER A 121 -17.15 10.15 17.31
C SER A 121 -17.78 10.63 16.01
N GLY A 122 -17.07 10.50 14.90
CA GLY A 122 -17.63 10.86 13.60
C GLY A 122 -18.74 9.88 13.18
N PRO A 123 -19.84 10.37 12.57
CA PRO A 123 -20.84 9.51 11.96
C PRO A 123 -20.18 8.68 10.85
N SER A 124 -20.58 7.41 10.73
CA SER A 124 -20.21 6.61 9.57
C SER A 124 -20.87 7.20 8.31
N LEU A 125 -20.07 7.44 7.28
CA LEU A 125 -20.56 7.90 5.99
C LEU A 125 -20.77 6.71 5.07
N SER A 126 -21.94 6.67 4.44
CA SER A 126 -22.21 5.71 3.36
C SER A 126 -21.51 6.14 2.07
N ARG A 127 -21.41 5.20 1.10
CA ARG A 127 -20.89 5.48 -0.24
C ARG A 127 -21.55 6.71 -0.87
N GLN A 128 -22.87 6.78 -0.86
CA GLN A 128 -23.60 7.87 -1.47
C GLN A 128 -23.28 9.20 -0.79
N ALA A 129 -23.34 9.24 0.54
CA ALA A 129 -23.04 10.45 1.30
C ALA A 129 -21.58 10.94 1.08
N LEU A 130 -20.64 10.01 0.89
CA LEU A 130 -19.27 10.35 0.54
C LEU A 130 -19.17 10.99 -0.84
N LEU A 131 -19.78 10.36 -1.86
CA LEU A 131 -19.72 10.85 -3.25
C LEU A 131 -20.44 12.19 -3.41
N ASP A 132 -21.53 12.44 -2.68
CA ASP A 132 -22.27 13.70 -2.74
C ASP A 132 -21.53 14.85 -2.07
N ARG A 133 -20.83 14.58 -0.96
CA ARG A 133 -20.10 15.62 -0.19
C ARG A 133 -18.71 15.94 -0.74
N LEU A 134 -18.01 14.94 -1.27
CA LEU A 134 -16.61 15.06 -1.66
C LEU A 134 -16.31 16.26 -2.56
N PRO A 135 -17.08 16.56 -3.63
CA PRO A 135 -16.82 17.70 -4.50
C PRO A 135 -16.94 19.05 -3.74
N THR A 136 -17.95 19.19 -2.87
CA THR A 136 -18.17 20.39 -2.08
C THR A 136 -17.08 20.57 -1.03
N ASP A 137 -16.72 19.51 -0.34
CA ASP A 137 -15.72 19.52 0.73
C ASP A 137 -14.33 19.84 0.18
N MET A 138 -13.95 19.25 -0.95
CA MET A 138 -12.63 19.44 -1.58
C MET A 138 -12.52 20.75 -2.38
N SER A 139 -13.63 21.37 -2.81
CA SER A 139 -13.63 22.70 -3.41
C SER A 139 -13.72 23.83 -2.37
N GLY A 140 -14.08 23.49 -1.13
CA GLY A 140 -14.32 24.40 -0.03
C GLY A 140 -13.30 24.25 1.12
N PRO A 141 -13.79 23.96 2.36
CA PRO A 141 -12.97 24.02 3.57
C PRO A 141 -11.82 23.02 3.62
N TYR A 142 -11.93 21.91 2.91
CA TYR A 142 -10.90 20.83 2.89
C TYR A 142 -10.09 20.82 1.59
N ARG A 143 -10.08 21.92 0.87
CA ARG A 143 -9.25 22.07 -0.32
C ARG A 143 -7.78 21.79 -0.01
N LEU A 144 -7.17 20.91 -0.80
CA LEU A 144 -5.79 20.50 -0.61
C LEU A 144 -4.85 21.26 -1.55
N ARG A 145 -3.77 21.76 -1.01
CA ARG A 145 -2.65 22.31 -1.78
C ARG A 145 -1.80 21.20 -2.37
N SER A 146 -1.56 20.15 -1.60
CA SER A 146 -0.81 18.96 -2.02
C SER A 146 -1.15 17.78 -1.13
N HIS A 147 -0.86 16.59 -1.64
CA HIS A 147 -0.90 15.36 -0.87
C HIS A 147 0.29 14.47 -1.23
N THR A 148 0.71 13.64 -0.28
CA THR A 148 1.77 12.67 -0.46
C THR A 148 1.39 11.36 0.21
N ILE A 149 1.50 10.27 -0.53
CA ILE A 149 1.35 8.92 0.00
C ILE A 149 2.72 8.51 0.55
N GLY A 150 2.79 8.30 1.84
CA GLY A 150 3.97 7.80 2.53
C GLY A 150 4.04 6.27 2.49
N THR A 151 3.96 5.64 3.65
CA THR A 151 3.94 4.18 3.75
C THR A 151 2.61 3.62 3.23
N LEU A 152 2.69 2.64 2.33
CA LEU A 152 1.54 1.88 1.85
C LEU A 152 1.87 0.38 1.96
N ALA A 153 1.13 -0.31 2.80
CA ALA A 153 1.18 -1.75 2.96
C ALA A 153 -0.16 -2.37 2.55
N ALA A 154 -0.12 -3.53 1.91
CA ALA A 154 -1.32 -4.32 1.62
C ALA A 154 -1.09 -5.76 2.06
N THR A 155 -2.14 -6.43 2.50
CA THR A 155 -2.12 -7.86 2.87
C THR A 155 -3.40 -8.54 2.42
N LEU A 156 -3.31 -9.82 2.11
CA LEU A 156 -4.46 -10.65 1.82
C LEU A 156 -4.87 -11.36 3.11
N ASP A 157 -6.13 -11.22 3.50
CA ASP A 157 -6.69 -11.94 4.65
C ASP A 157 -7.41 -13.24 4.21
N GLY A 158 -7.57 -13.41 2.90
CA GLY A 158 -8.21 -14.57 2.29
C GLY A 158 -8.25 -14.43 0.77
N PRO A 159 -8.89 -15.37 0.06
CA PRO A 159 -8.94 -15.34 -1.41
C PRO A 159 -9.69 -14.12 -1.95
N ASP A 160 -10.70 -13.63 -1.22
CA ASP A 160 -11.59 -12.55 -1.66
C ASP A 160 -11.59 -11.36 -0.71
N THR A 161 -10.65 -11.30 0.24
CA THR A 161 -10.54 -10.22 1.21
C THR A 161 -9.10 -9.77 1.34
N ALA A 162 -8.90 -8.46 1.40
CA ALA A 162 -7.59 -7.83 1.57
C ALA A 162 -7.71 -6.58 2.43
N ARG A 163 -6.61 -6.19 3.04
CA ARG A 163 -6.50 -4.91 3.73
C ARG A 163 -5.33 -4.11 3.18
N SER A 164 -5.51 -2.82 3.07
CA SER A 164 -4.40 -1.89 2.86
C SER A 164 -4.36 -0.86 3.98
N GLN A 165 -3.15 -0.57 4.44
CA GLN A 165 -2.86 0.48 5.40
C GLN A 165 -2.00 1.53 4.73
N VAL A 166 -2.41 2.78 4.83
CA VAL A 166 -1.73 3.88 4.14
C VAL A 166 -1.54 5.07 5.05
N GLN A 167 -0.35 5.63 5.00
CA GLN A 167 -0.01 6.91 5.56
C GLN A 167 -0.20 7.99 4.50
N LEU A 168 -1.03 8.97 4.79
CA LEU A 168 -1.32 10.09 3.91
C LEU A 168 -0.92 11.39 4.62
N THR A 169 -0.09 12.17 3.97
CA THR A 169 0.22 13.53 4.39
C THR A 169 -0.47 14.49 3.44
N VAL A 170 -1.31 15.37 3.96
CA VAL A 170 -2.02 16.38 3.20
C VAL A 170 -1.63 17.78 3.68
N VAL A 171 -1.61 18.74 2.78
CA VAL A 171 -1.41 20.15 3.11
C VAL A 171 -2.69 20.90 2.71
N PRO A 172 -3.60 21.21 3.67
CA PRO A 172 -4.78 22.01 3.38
C PRO A 172 -4.39 23.43 2.98
N GLU A 173 -5.13 24.02 2.03
CA GLU A 173 -4.91 25.43 1.65
C GLU A 173 -5.18 26.40 2.82
N THR A 174 -6.12 26.06 3.68
CA THR A 174 -6.54 26.90 4.82
C THR A 174 -5.48 27.05 5.89
N THR A 175 -4.72 25.99 6.18
CA THR A 175 -3.72 26.00 7.25
C THR A 175 -2.30 26.11 6.72
N GLY A 176 -2.02 25.59 5.52
CA GLY A 176 -0.69 25.53 4.92
C GLY A 176 0.29 24.58 5.63
N PHE A 177 -0.12 23.93 6.71
CA PHE A 177 0.72 22.99 7.46
C PHE A 177 0.40 21.53 7.06
N PRO A 178 1.42 20.65 6.96
CA PRO A 178 1.20 19.25 6.67
C PRO A 178 0.49 18.56 7.85
N LEU A 179 -0.54 17.78 7.53
CA LEU A 179 -1.29 16.94 8.46
C LEU A 179 -1.07 15.47 8.05
N GLU A 180 -0.62 14.67 9.00
CA GLU A 180 -0.45 13.23 8.80
C GLU A 180 -1.71 12.47 9.21
N SER A 181 -2.08 11.47 8.44
CA SER A 181 -3.19 10.57 8.75
C SER A 181 -2.88 9.14 8.33
N TRP A 182 -3.43 8.19 9.08
CA TRP A 182 -3.32 6.77 8.80
C TRP A 182 -4.70 6.17 8.55
N TRP A 183 -4.81 5.43 7.46
CA TRP A 183 -6.05 4.86 7.00
C TRP A 183 -5.92 3.36 6.80
N LEU A 184 -6.92 2.63 7.26
CA LEU A 184 -7.09 1.21 6.99
C LEU A 184 -8.27 1.04 6.04
N ILE A 185 -8.04 0.38 4.92
CA ILE A 185 -9.04 0.11 3.90
C ILE A 185 -9.20 -1.40 3.77
N THR A 186 -10.43 -1.88 3.94
CA THR A 186 -10.79 -3.28 3.72
C THR A 186 -11.37 -3.42 2.34
N TRP A 187 -10.77 -4.28 1.55
CA TRP A 187 -11.13 -4.60 0.18
C TRP A 187 -11.81 -5.95 0.11
N THR A 188 -12.81 -6.07 -0.76
CA THR A 188 -13.46 -7.34 -1.07
C THR A 188 -13.48 -7.55 -2.58
N ARG A 189 -13.28 -8.78 -3.00
CA ARG A 189 -13.33 -9.19 -4.41
C ARG A 189 -14.70 -9.77 -4.70
N ASP A 190 -15.30 -9.36 -5.78
CA ASP A 190 -16.60 -9.86 -6.23
C ASP A 190 -16.47 -11.09 -7.14
N SER A 191 -17.58 -11.64 -7.57
CA SER A 191 -17.64 -12.78 -8.48
C SER A 191 -17.07 -12.48 -9.88
N THR A 192 -16.93 -11.22 -10.24
CA THR A 192 -16.31 -10.78 -11.51
C THR A 192 -14.80 -10.57 -11.39
N ASN A 193 -14.20 -10.97 -10.25
CA ASN A 193 -12.79 -10.82 -9.92
C ASN A 193 -12.35 -9.36 -9.75
N SER A 194 -13.29 -8.44 -9.48
CA SER A 194 -13.03 -7.02 -9.27
C SER A 194 -12.95 -6.69 -7.78
N TRP A 195 -11.93 -5.90 -7.39
CA TRP A 195 -11.75 -5.46 -6.02
C TRP A 195 -12.47 -4.14 -5.78
N SER A 196 -13.19 -4.02 -4.67
CA SER A 196 -13.84 -2.78 -4.23
C SER A 196 -13.69 -2.57 -2.73
N ALA A 197 -13.58 -1.31 -2.31
CA ALA A 197 -13.45 -0.94 -0.91
C ALA A 197 -14.79 -1.08 -0.21
N ARG A 198 -14.83 -1.91 0.84
CA ARG A 198 -16.02 -2.13 1.68
C ARG A 198 -16.00 -1.27 2.94
N GLN A 199 -14.82 -1.06 3.51
CA GLN A 199 -14.68 -0.26 4.71
C GLN A 199 -13.43 0.60 4.62
N ILE A 200 -13.55 1.86 5.03
CA ILE A 200 -12.44 2.81 5.17
C ILE A 200 -12.49 3.34 6.59
N THR A 201 -11.41 3.18 7.33
CA THR A 201 -11.32 3.61 8.72
C THR A 201 -10.08 4.47 8.93
N ALA A 202 -10.26 5.69 9.42
CA ALA A 202 -9.15 6.48 9.89
C ALA A 202 -8.63 5.88 11.21
N GLN A 203 -7.36 5.49 11.23
CA GLN A 203 -6.70 4.95 12.43
C GLN A 203 -6.07 6.06 13.25
N HIS A 204 -5.58 7.10 12.58
CA HIS A 204 -4.97 8.26 13.19
C HIS A 204 -5.14 9.46 12.25
N ILE A 205 -5.40 10.64 12.81
CA ILE A 205 -5.40 11.92 12.10
C ILE A 205 -4.78 12.96 13.04
N ASP A 206 -3.71 13.63 12.59
CA ASP A 206 -3.10 14.71 13.34
C ASP A 206 -4.12 15.82 13.64
N GLY A 207 -4.08 16.32 14.87
CA GLY A 207 -5.02 17.36 15.32
C GLY A 207 -6.39 16.87 15.77
N LEU A 208 -6.76 15.61 15.50
CA LEU A 208 -7.95 14.95 16.03
C LEU A 208 -7.62 14.04 17.22
N SER A 209 -6.66 14.41 18.08
CA SER A 209 -6.41 13.66 19.30
C SER A 209 -7.68 13.67 20.16
N SER A 210 -8.19 12.49 20.49
CA SER A 210 -9.30 12.32 21.41
C SER A 210 -8.96 13.00 22.74
N SER A 211 -9.55 14.16 22.99
CA SER A 211 -9.66 14.68 24.34
C SER A 211 -10.52 13.72 25.13
N ARG A 212 -9.89 12.84 25.90
CA ARG A 212 -10.54 12.12 27.01
C ARG A 212 -10.60 13.00 28.22
#